data_208dc2bb927dbc60224bf44c929ba72a
#
_entry.id   208dc2bb927dbc60224bf44c929ba72a
#
_cell.length_a   1.000
_cell.length_b   1.000
_cell.length_c   1.000
_cell.angle_alpha   90.00
_cell.angle_beta   90.00
_cell.angle_gamma   90.00
#
_symmetry.space_group_name_H-M   'P 1'
#
loop_
_entity.id
_entity.type
_entity.pdbx_description
1 polymer ?
#
loop_
_entity_poly.entity_id
_entity_poly.type
_entity_poly.pdbx_seq_one_letter_code
_entity_poly.pdbx_strand_id
1 'polypeptide(L)'
;GSVVCNPKYLMNISKGENKEVIISTDKDNVIEMKIGTYKQKWQGTVAENYPKISMPECNDELMLEQERFREILTKTVPFAAPTVGYRPQYNGVLFDIKNGILHNVSTDGKRMAHITTPVGTYENMSFVITLPAAKELCRIESENPLLRIVVDNTNMRLLLDYSEFIVVASTFNENGYVKYDNMMNRESDITATVKRAEFMQMIERGKFVSEQGKTKVPVTLELKDDVLKCNGRNIRCQLKDEIDADIAGNIKIGFNADFLITNFTSFVE
;
A
#
# COMPACT_ATOMS: atom_id res chain seq x y z
N GLY A 1 -4.01 -28.54 -26.08
CA GLY A 1 -5.27 -27.81 -25.87
C GLY A 1 -5.11 -26.73 -24.81
N SER A 2 -6.04 -25.80 -24.75
CA SER A 2 -6.05 -24.70 -23.78
C SER A 2 -7.40 -24.72 -23.05
N VAL A 3 -7.38 -24.52 -21.74
CA VAL A 3 -8.58 -24.49 -20.89
C VAL A 3 -8.37 -23.50 -19.75
N VAL A 4 -9.40 -22.79 -19.35
CA VAL A 4 -9.39 -21.88 -18.19
C VAL A 4 -9.90 -22.62 -16.96
N CYS A 5 -9.19 -22.50 -15.84
CA CYS A 5 -9.60 -23.10 -14.58
C CYS A 5 -9.43 -22.14 -13.39
N ASN A 6 -10.13 -22.42 -12.30
CA ASN A 6 -9.94 -21.70 -11.06
C ASN A 6 -8.58 -22.12 -10.43
N PRO A 7 -7.65 -21.19 -10.20
CA PRO A 7 -6.32 -21.49 -9.66
C PRO A 7 -6.34 -22.18 -8.30
N LYS A 8 -7.41 -22.02 -7.49
CA LYS A 8 -7.54 -22.68 -6.19
C LYS A 8 -7.46 -24.21 -6.27
N TYR A 9 -7.89 -24.80 -7.39
CA TYR A 9 -7.76 -26.25 -7.57
C TYR A 9 -6.30 -26.69 -7.79
N LEU A 10 -5.47 -25.82 -8.38
CA LEU A 10 -4.06 -26.07 -8.62
C LEU A 10 -3.21 -25.77 -7.36
N MET A 11 -3.59 -24.81 -6.53
CA MET A 11 -2.84 -24.44 -5.31
C MET A 11 -2.78 -25.56 -4.27
N ASN A 12 -3.71 -26.49 -4.28
CA ASN A 12 -3.69 -27.65 -3.37
C ASN A 12 -2.58 -28.67 -3.73
N ILE A 13 -2.00 -28.58 -4.92
CA ILE A 13 -0.94 -29.47 -5.40
C ILE A 13 0.40 -29.18 -4.70
N SER A 14 0.67 -27.89 -4.45
CA SER A 14 1.97 -27.42 -3.92
C SER A 14 2.28 -27.86 -2.48
N LYS A 15 1.34 -28.47 -1.79
CA LYS A 15 1.48 -28.91 -0.38
C LYS A 15 1.91 -30.36 -0.22
N GLY A 16 2.22 -31.08 -1.27
CA GLY A 16 2.57 -32.49 -1.25
C GLY A 16 3.93 -32.78 -1.87
N GLU A 17 4.52 -33.88 -1.43
CA GLU A 17 5.80 -34.44 -1.83
C GLU A 17 6.12 -34.30 -3.34
N ASN A 18 7.41 -34.38 -3.70
CA ASN A 18 7.95 -34.40 -5.08
C ASN A 18 7.42 -35.57 -5.93
N LYS A 19 6.12 -35.59 -6.22
CA LYS A 19 5.48 -36.58 -7.09
C LYS A 19 5.16 -35.95 -8.43
N GLU A 20 5.25 -36.75 -9.48
CA GLU A 20 4.82 -36.35 -10.81
C GLU A 20 3.34 -35.95 -10.80
N VAL A 21 3.04 -34.78 -11.37
CA VAL A 21 1.68 -34.26 -11.53
C VAL A 21 1.31 -34.33 -13.00
N ILE A 22 0.28 -35.11 -13.30
CA ILE A 22 -0.26 -35.24 -14.66
C ILE A 22 -1.57 -34.46 -14.72
N ILE A 23 -1.62 -33.46 -15.60
CA ILE A 23 -2.84 -32.67 -15.86
C ILE A 23 -3.25 -32.91 -17.30
N SER A 24 -4.50 -33.28 -17.52
CA SER A 24 -5.09 -33.49 -18.84
C SER A 24 -6.47 -32.84 -18.94
N THR A 25 -6.88 -32.50 -20.15
CA THR A 25 -8.21 -31.98 -20.44
C THR A 25 -8.84 -32.75 -21.60
N ASP A 26 -10.15 -32.91 -21.53
CA ASP A 26 -10.92 -33.51 -22.60
C ASP A 26 -11.57 -32.45 -23.53
N LYS A 27 -12.33 -32.89 -24.50
CA LYS A 27 -13.07 -32.05 -25.48
C LYS A 27 -14.19 -31.21 -24.86
N ASP A 28 -14.67 -31.60 -23.66
CA ASP A 28 -15.74 -30.94 -22.91
C ASP A 28 -15.17 -29.98 -21.84
N ASN A 29 -13.86 -29.68 -21.92
CA ASN A 29 -13.09 -28.85 -20.99
C ASN A 29 -13.08 -29.38 -19.53
N VAL A 30 -13.32 -30.68 -19.32
CA VAL A 30 -13.13 -31.31 -18.02
C VAL A 30 -11.64 -31.53 -17.80
N ILE A 31 -11.13 -30.98 -16.71
CA ILE A 31 -9.73 -31.10 -16.32
C ILE A 31 -9.61 -32.29 -15.36
N GLU A 32 -8.72 -33.19 -15.65
CA GLU A 32 -8.34 -34.30 -14.73
C GLU A 32 -6.90 -34.08 -14.29
N MET A 33 -6.69 -34.15 -12.99
CA MET A 33 -5.36 -34.13 -12.36
C MET A 33 -5.12 -35.43 -11.62
N LYS A 34 -3.90 -35.97 -11.78
CA LYS A 34 -3.42 -37.19 -11.13
C LYS A 34 -2.09 -36.93 -10.43
N ILE A 35 -1.98 -37.37 -9.18
CA ILE A 35 -0.74 -37.33 -8.39
C ILE A 35 -0.62 -38.66 -7.66
N GLY A 36 0.17 -39.60 -8.18
CA GLY A 36 0.19 -40.96 -7.68
C GLY A 36 -1.20 -41.61 -7.76
N THR A 37 -1.77 -41.99 -6.64
CA THR A 37 -3.13 -42.57 -6.54
C THR A 37 -4.26 -41.54 -6.46
N TYR A 38 -3.92 -40.29 -6.18
CA TYR A 38 -4.90 -39.22 -6.09
C TYR A 38 -5.36 -38.77 -7.48
N LYS A 39 -6.68 -38.66 -7.65
CA LYS A 39 -7.32 -38.16 -8.87
C LYS A 39 -8.38 -37.13 -8.52
N GLN A 40 -8.37 -36.01 -9.21
CA GLN A 40 -9.37 -34.98 -9.10
C GLN A 40 -9.83 -34.53 -10.48
N LYS A 41 -11.14 -34.31 -10.62
CA LYS A 41 -11.74 -33.76 -11.84
C LYS A 41 -12.53 -32.51 -11.51
N TRP A 42 -12.49 -31.51 -12.39
CA TRP A 42 -13.33 -30.31 -12.29
C TRP A 42 -13.64 -29.76 -13.69
N GLN A 43 -14.70 -29.00 -13.76
CA GLN A 43 -15.10 -28.32 -14.99
C GLN A 43 -14.27 -27.08 -15.20
N GLY A 44 -13.60 -26.97 -16.34
CA GLY A 44 -13.01 -25.75 -16.86
C GLY A 44 -13.97 -25.01 -17.81
N THR A 45 -13.50 -23.87 -18.31
CA THR A 45 -14.16 -23.10 -19.36
C THR A 45 -13.27 -22.97 -20.59
N VAL A 46 -13.86 -22.65 -21.73
CA VAL A 46 -13.13 -22.47 -22.99
C VAL A 46 -12.10 -21.35 -22.88
N ALA A 47 -10.95 -21.53 -23.50
CA ALA A 47 -9.83 -20.59 -23.39
C ALA A 47 -10.13 -19.22 -23.98
N GLU A 48 -11.03 -19.15 -24.96
CA GLU A 48 -11.49 -17.90 -25.59
C GLU A 48 -12.19 -16.96 -24.62
N ASN A 49 -12.74 -17.48 -23.52
CA ASN A 49 -13.36 -16.70 -22.45
C ASN A 49 -12.34 -16.07 -21.47
N TYR A 50 -11.05 -16.40 -21.63
CA TYR A 50 -10.03 -15.75 -20.78
C TYR A 50 -9.86 -14.29 -21.19
N PRO A 51 -9.91 -13.34 -20.23
CA PRO A 51 -9.77 -11.93 -20.54
C PRO A 51 -8.43 -11.64 -21.25
N LYS A 52 -8.51 -11.02 -22.42
CA LYS A 52 -7.31 -10.56 -23.13
C LYS A 52 -6.85 -9.26 -22.48
N ILE A 53 -5.65 -9.29 -21.92
CA ILE A 53 -5.01 -8.08 -21.38
C ILE A 53 -4.24 -7.45 -22.53
N SER A 54 -4.69 -6.26 -23.00
CA SER A 54 -3.92 -5.47 -23.95
C SER A 54 -2.72 -4.85 -23.23
N MET A 55 -1.54 -4.95 -23.85
CA MET A 55 -0.36 -4.26 -23.37
C MET A 55 -0.53 -2.75 -23.53
N PRO A 56 -0.07 -1.92 -22.58
CA PRO A 56 0.02 -0.49 -22.77
C PRO A 56 0.91 -0.13 -23.95
N GLU A 57 0.38 0.70 -24.86
CA GLU A 57 1.10 1.25 -26.00
C GLU A 57 1.20 2.77 -25.78
N CYS A 58 2.21 3.21 -25.04
CA CYS A 58 2.42 4.62 -24.73
C CYS A 58 3.90 4.94 -24.67
N ASN A 59 4.24 6.22 -24.91
CA ASN A 59 5.60 6.72 -24.85
C ASN A 59 5.96 7.32 -23.48
N ASP A 60 4.98 7.45 -22.59
CA ASP A 60 5.21 7.98 -21.24
C ASP A 60 5.85 6.89 -20.39
N GLU A 61 7.13 7.02 -20.11
CA GLU A 61 7.88 6.05 -19.36
C GLU A 61 8.73 6.69 -18.26
N LEU A 62 8.95 5.91 -17.21
CA LEU A 62 9.77 6.27 -16.06
C LEU A 62 10.70 5.09 -15.74
N MET A 63 11.99 5.39 -15.51
CA MET A 63 12.94 4.42 -14.97
C MET A 63 13.16 4.71 -13.50
N LEU A 64 13.01 3.70 -12.66
CA LEU A 64 13.30 3.76 -11.22
C LEU A 64 14.16 2.57 -10.81
N GLU A 65 14.94 2.74 -9.75
CA GLU A 65 15.50 1.60 -9.05
C GLU A 65 14.37 0.77 -8.43
N GLN A 66 14.40 -0.53 -8.63
CA GLN A 66 13.36 -1.44 -8.15
C GLN A 66 13.23 -1.37 -6.62
N GLU A 67 14.34 -1.30 -5.90
CA GLU A 67 14.35 -1.19 -4.45
C GLU A 67 13.66 0.11 -4.00
N ARG A 68 13.94 1.23 -4.69
CA ARG A 68 13.28 2.52 -4.42
C ARG A 68 11.78 2.48 -4.68
N PHE A 69 11.35 1.87 -5.78
CA PHE A 69 9.94 1.68 -6.10
C PHE A 69 9.22 0.88 -5.00
N ARG A 70 9.82 -0.23 -4.56
CA ARG A 70 9.28 -1.08 -3.50
C ARG A 70 9.24 -0.36 -2.15
N GLU A 71 10.29 0.40 -1.81
CA GLU A 71 10.34 1.24 -0.61
C GLU A 71 9.19 2.26 -0.59
N ILE A 72 9.00 2.99 -1.71
CA ILE A 72 7.90 3.95 -1.87
C ILE A 72 6.55 3.28 -1.58
N LEU A 73 6.27 2.15 -2.23
CA LEU A 73 5.01 1.45 -2.03
C LEU A 73 4.85 0.94 -0.59
N THR A 74 5.89 0.34 -0.02
CA THR A 74 5.87 -0.18 1.35
C THR A 74 5.56 0.91 2.36
N LYS A 75 6.13 2.10 2.18
CA LYS A 75 5.91 3.25 3.06
C LYS A 75 4.57 3.94 2.84
N THR A 76 4.01 3.93 1.63
CA THR A 76 2.79 4.68 1.29
C THR A 76 1.50 3.84 1.34
N VAL A 77 1.54 2.57 0.96
CA VAL A 77 0.38 1.65 0.96
C VAL A 77 -0.40 1.65 2.29
N PRO A 78 0.22 1.70 3.49
CA PRO A 78 -0.52 1.73 4.75
C PRO A 78 -1.41 2.96 4.96
N PHE A 79 -1.24 4.01 4.16
CA PHE A 79 -1.99 5.26 4.24
C PHE A 79 -3.13 5.35 3.23
N ALA A 80 -3.21 4.45 2.26
CA ALA A 80 -4.30 4.40 1.30
C ALA A 80 -5.62 3.99 1.98
N ALA A 81 -6.74 4.51 1.47
CA ALA A 81 -8.06 4.12 1.94
C ALA A 81 -8.27 2.61 1.72
N PRO A 82 -8.65 1.83 2.74
CA PRO A 82 -8.73 0.37 2.63
C PRO A 82 -9.87 -0.11 1.72
N THR A 83 -10.87 0.73 1.52
CA THR A 83 -12.05 0.45 0.68
C THR A 83 -12.29 1.60 -0.28
N VAL A 84 -12.82 1.26 -1.45
CA VAL A 84 -13.27 2.27 -2.42
C VAL A 84 -14.47 3.00 -1.85
N GLY A 85 -14.30 4.30 -1.59
CA GLY A 85 -15.33 5.18 -1.07
C GLY A 85 -15.76 6.23 -2.09
N TYR A 86 -16.23 7.38 -1.61
CA TYR A 86 -16.65 8.51 -2.45
C TYR A 86 -15.54 9.05 -3.37
N ARG A 87 -14.27 8.88 -2.96
CA ARG A 87 -13.09 9.22 -3.77
C ARG A 87 -12.30 7.94 -4.05
N PRO A 88 -12.57 7.25 -5.17
CA PRO A 88 -11.91 6.00 -5.53
C PRO A 88 -10.37 6.11 -5.58
N GLN A 89 -9.86 7.27 -5.96
CA GLN A 89 -8.42 7.56 -6.08
C GLN A 89 -7.67 7.40 -4.75
N TYR A 90 -8.34 7.62 -3.60
CA TYR A 90 -7.74 7.40 -2.28
C TYR A 90 -7.49 5.92 -1.98
N ASN A 91 -8.13 5.01 -2.73
CA ASN A 91 -7.82 3.57 -2.69
C ASN A 91 -6.63 3.25 -3.63
N GLY A 92 -5.56 4.02 -3.50
CA GLY A 92 -4.35 3.86 -4.29
C GLY A 92 -3.22 4.79 -3.85
N VAL A 93 -2.09 4.66 -4.53
CA VAL A 93 -0.90 5.47 -4.34
C VAL A 93 -0.69 6.35 -5.58
N LEU A 94 -0.67 7.66 -5.38
CA LEU A 94 -0.38 8.64 -6.43
C LEU A 94 1.12 8.66 -6.73
N PHE A 95 1.44 8.65 -8.00
CA PHE A 95 2.75 8.94 -8.58
C PHE A 95 2.58 10.21 -9.41
N ASP A 96 3.28 11.27 -9.08
CA ASP A 96 3.12 12.60 -9.69
C ASP A 96 4.51 13.20 -9.92
N ILE A 97 4.92 13.28 -11.20
CA ILE A 97 6.20 13.86 -11.58
C ILE A 97 5.99 15.32 -11.95
N LYS A 98 6.68 16.17 -11.23
CA LYS A 98 6.69 17.62 -11.43
C LYS A 98 8.11 18.16 -11.33
N ASN A 99 8.55 18.85 -12.37
CA ASN A 99 9.86 19.53 -12.38
C ASN A 99 11.04 18.61 -12.01
N GLY A 100 11.02 17.36 -12.49
CA GLY A 100 12.10 16.40 -12.23
C GLY A 100 12.06 15.75 -10.84
N ILE A 101 10.99 15.95 -10.10
CA ILE A 101 10.74 15.33 -8.79
C ILE A 101 9.51 14.44 -8.89
N LEU A 102 9.66 13.18 -8.51
CA LEU A 102 8.56 12.26 -8.32
C LEU A 102 7.99 12.45 -6.90
N HIS A 103 6.75 12.85 -6.81
CA HIS A 103 5.97 12.91 -5.58
C HIS A 103 5.10 11.67 -5.48
N ASN A 104 5.28 10.90 -4.42
CA ASN A 104 4.42 9.76 -4.11
C ASN A 104 3.53 10.11 -2.93
N VAL A 105 2.24 10.04 -3.13
CA VAL A 105 1.25 10.44 -2.11
C VAL A 105 0.23 9.34 -1.90
N SER A 106 -0.10 9.10 -0.65
CA SER A 106 -1.18 8.19 -0.27
C SER A 106 -1.96 8.77 0.90
N THR A 107 -3.29 8.66 0.87
CA THR A 107 -4.17 9.18 1.92
C THR A 107 -5.46 8.38 2.05
N ASP A 108 -5.99 8.29 3.27
CA ASP A 108 -7.34 7.80 3.57
C ASP A 108 -8.31 8.96 3.91
N GLY A 109 -7.88 10.22 3.70
CA GLY A 109 -8.61 11.44 4.04
C GLY A 109 -8.46 11.90 5.48
N LYS A 110 -7.75 11.14 6.34
CA LYS A 110 -7.48 11.49 7.74
C LYS A 110 -6.00 11.62 8.03
N ARG A 111 -5.18 10.92 7.30
CA ARG A 111 -3.72 10.94 7.35
C ARG A 111 -3.16 10.84 5.94
N MET A 112 -1.90 11.22 5.77
CA MET A 112 -1.25 11.25 4.47
C MET A 112 0.23 10.85 4.62
N ALA A 113 0.71 10.06 3.67
CA ALA A 113 2.14 9.86 3.43
C ALA A 113 2.54 10.63 2.17
N HIS A 114 3.69 11.28 2.21
CA HIS A 114 4.29 11.96 1.07
C HIS A 114 5.79 11.65 1.03
N ILE A 115 6.25 11.13 -0.10
CA ILE A 115 7.66 10.83 -0.37
C ILE A 115 8.06 11.57 -1.63
N THR A 116 9.26 12.12 -1.66
CA THR A 116 9.85 12.74 -2.84
C THR A 116 11.09 11.97 -3.30
N THR A 117 11.26 11.87 -4.61
CA THR A 117 12.44 11.23 -5.22
C THR A 117 12.87 12.06 -6.43
N PRO A 118 14.09 12.58 -6.47
CA PRO A 118 14.62 13.19 -7.68
C PRO A 118 14.70 12.13 -8.79
N VAL A 119 14.13 12.43 -9.95
CA VAL A 119 14.11 11.51 -11.09
C VAL A 119 14.76 12.09 -12.35
N GLY A 120 15.15 13.38 -12.32
CA GLY A 120 15.78 14.06 -13.46
C GLY A 120 14.76 14.62 -14.45
N THR A 121 15.15 14.69 -15.72
CA THR A 121 14.34 15.34 -16.78
C THR A 121 13.32 14.37 -17.36
N TYR A 122 12.20 14.24 -16.71
CA TYR A 122 11.00 13.59 -17.25
C TYR A 122 9.92 14.66 -17.51
N GLU A 123 9.07 14.41 -18.48
CA GLU A 123 7.84 15.19 -18.66
C GLU A 123 6.93 15.02 -17.44
N ASN A 124 6.12 16.03 -17.16
CA ASN A 124 5.15 15.94 -16.08
C ASN A 124 4.13 14.85 -16.41
N MET A 125 4.03 13.87 -15.52
CA MET A 125 3.05 12.78 -15.63
C MET A 125 2.47 12.46 -14.26
N SER A 126 1.23 11.96 -14.26
CA SER A 126 0.56 11.61 -13.01
C SER A 126 -0.36 10.41 -13.21
N PHE A 127 -0.33 9.46 -12.27
CA PHE A 127 -1.18 8.27 -12.25
C PHE A 127 -1.33 7.74 -10.82
N VAL A 128 -2.38 6.96 -10.58
CA VAL A 128 -2.63 6.36 -9.28
C VAL A 128 -2.62 4.83 -9.41
N ILE A 129 -1.66 4.17 -8.78
CA ILE A 129 -1.64 2.70 -8.70
C ILE A 129 -2.73 2.27 -7.72
N THR A 130 -3.64 1.39 -8.14
CA THR A 130 -4.71 0.89 -7.27
C THR A 130 -4.15 0.16 -6.06
N LEU A 131 -4.80 0.25 -4.90
CA LEU A 131 -4.32 -0.39 -3.66
C LEU A 131 -4.12 -1.91 -3.79
N PRO A 132 -5.00 -2.67 -4.45
CA PRO A 132 -4.75 -4.09 -4.69
C PRO A 132 -3.46 -4.33 -5.49
N ALA A 133 -3.25 -3.58 -6.57
CA ALA A 133 -2.03 -3.67 -7.38
C ALA A 133 -0.79 -3.27 -6.56
N ALA A 134 -0.84 -2.14 -5.86
CA ALA A 134 0.28 -1.66 -5.04
C ALA A 134 0.70 -2.68 -3.97
N LYS A 135 -0.24 -3.38 -3.34
CA LYS A 135 0.04 -4.44 -2.36
C LYS A 135 0.77 -5.64 -2.96
N GLU A 136 0.41 -6.05 -4.16
CA GLU A 136 1.11 -7.15 -4.82
C GLU A 136 2.48 -6.70 -5.32
N LEU A 137 2.59 -5.49 -5.87
CA LEU A 137 3.86 -4.92 -6.34
C LEU A 137 4.90 -4.74 -5.22
N CYS A 138 4.49 -4.49 -3.97
CA CYS A 138 5.40 -4.50 -2.81
C CYS A 138 6.14 -5.82 -2.60
N ARG A 139 5.59 -6.94 -3.10
CA ARG A 139 6.10 -8.30 -2.87
C ARG A 139 6.96 -8.82 -4.00
N ILE A 140 6.97 -8.10 -5.11
CA ILE A 140 7.72 -8.52 -6.30
C ILE A 140 9.18 -8.22 -6.07
N GLU A 141 10.01 -9.22 -6.35
CA GLU A 141 11.46 -9.15 -6.37
C GLU A 141 11.96 -9.62 -7.74
N SER A 142 12.99 -8.99 -8.25
CA SER A 142 13.68 -9.32 -9.49
C SER A 142 15.18 -9.10 -9.28
N GLU A 143 16.01 -9.78 -10.06
CA GLU A 143 17.47 -9.59 -10.02
C GLU A 143 17.89 -8.31 -10.72
N ASN A 144 17.04 -7.74 -11.59
CA ASN A 144 17.34 -6.48 -12.27
C ASN A 144 17.15 -5.31 -11.30
N PRO A 145 18.17 -4.46 -11.08
CA PRO A 145 18.06 -3.30 -10.21
C PRO A 145 17.16 -2.18 -10.77
N LEU A 146 16.90 -2.17 -12.08
CA LEU A 146 16.12 -1.13 -12.75
C LEU A 146 14.74 -1.65 -13.16
N LEU A 147 13.73 -0.84 -12.90
CA LEU A 147 12.35 -1.05 -13.27
C LEU A 147 11.93 -0.02 -14.31
N ARG A 148 11.51 -0.49 -15.49
CA ARG A 148 10.89 0.35 -16.49
C ARG A 148 9.38 0.36 -16.29
N ILE A 149 8.82 1.55 -16.18
CA ILE A 149 7.40 1.79 -15.93
C ILE A 149 6.83 2.53 -17.13
N VAL A 150 5.87 1.93 -17.84
CA VAL A 150 5.14 2.56 -18.94
C VAL A 150 3.73 2.89 -18.49
N VAL A 151 3.32 4.14 -18.66
CA VAL A 151 2.05 4.67 -18.18
C VAL A 151 1.07 4.87 -19.34
N ASP A 152 -0.06 4.19 -19.29
CA ASP A 152 -1.17 4.37 -20.21
C ASP A 152 -2.39 4.94 -19.48
N ASN A 153 -2.45 6.25 -19.40
CA ASN A 153 -3.55 6.97 -18.76
C ASN A 153 -4.88 6.84 -19.53
N THR A 154 -4.84 6.57 -20.84
CA THR A 154 -6.03 6.40 -21.67
C THR A 154 -6.78 5.12 -21.30
N ASN A 155 -6.05 4.01 -21.16
CA ASN A 155 -6.61 2.71 -20.81
C ASN A 155 -6.53 2.41 -19.30
N MET A 156 -6.06 3.36 -18.50
CA MET A 156 -5.86 3.23 -17.05
C MET A 156 -5.03 1.98 -16.69
N ARG A 157 -3.87 1.84 -17.32
CA ARG A 157 -2.95 0.72 -17.15
C ARG A 157 -1.53 1.17 -16.95
N LEU A 158 -0.80 0.35 -16.24
CA LEU A 158 0.61 0.47 -15.98
C LEU A 158 1.29 -0.81 -16.41
N LEU A 159 2.34 -0.72 -17.20
CA LEU A 159 3.23 -1.82 -17.49
C LEU A 159 4.50 -1.62 -16.67
N LEU A 160 4.88 -2.65 -15.93
CA LEU A 160 6.10 -2.71 -15.15
C LEU A 160 6.98 -3.81 -15.74
N ASP A 161 8.08 -3.42 -16.35
CA ASP A 161 9.03 -4.34 -17.00
C ASP A 161 10.23 -4.56 -16.05
N TYR A 162 10.30 -5.78 -15.54
CA TYR A 162 11.37 -6.26 -14.68
C TYR A 162 12.49 -6.98 -15.45
N SER A 163 12.44 -6.95 -16.77
CA SER A 163 13.31 -7.69 -17.73
C SER A 163 13.06 -9.19 -17.78
N GLU A 164 12.96 -9.88 -16.64
CA GLU A 164 12.66 -11.32 -16.60
C GLU A 164 11.17 -11.59 -16.82
N PHE A 165 10.33 -10.64 -16.45
CA PHE A 165 8.87 -10.70 -16.60
C PHE A 165 8.25 -9.31 -16.63
N ILE A 166 7.03 -9.25 -17.12
CA ILE A 166 6.23 -8.02 -17.19
C ILE A 166 4.98 -8.16 -16.33
N VAL A 167 4.66 -7.09 -15.59
CA VAL A 167 3.42 -6.97 -14.83
C VAL A 167 2.58 -5.86 -15.44
N VAL A 168 1.31 -6.14 -15.71
CA VAL A 168 0.33 -5.12 -16.09
C VAL A 168 -0.61 -4.89 -14.92
N ALA A 169 -0.67 -3.66 -14.42
CA ALA A 169 -1.48 -3.26 -13.30
C ALA A 169 -2.55 -2.25 -13.71
N SER A 170 -3.65 -2.20 -12.96
CA SER A 170 -4.68 -1.17 -13.13
C SER A 170 -4.32 0.09 -12.37
N THR A 171 -4.64 1.23 -12.98
CA THR A 171 -4.51 2.56 -12.38
C THR A 171 -5.86 3.24 -12.24
N PHE A 172 -5.89 4.33 -11.49
CA PHE A 172 -6.94 5.33 -11.54
C PHE A 172 -6.39 6.61 -12.17
N ASN A 173 -7.27 7.40 -12.75
CA ASN A 173 -6.93 8.77 -13.11
C ASN A 173 -6.71 9.61 -11.84
N GLU A 174 -5.75 10.52 -11.86
CA GLU A 174 -5.40 11.39 -10.73
C GLU A 174 -6.49 12.45 -10.45
N ASN A 175 -7.41 12.68 -11.38
CA ASN A 175 -8.48 13.69 -11.24
C ASN A 175 -9.28 13.45 -9.96
N GLY A 176 -9.29 14.45 -9.09
CA GLY A 176 -9.95 14.39 -7.79
C GLY A 176 -9.07 13.85 -6.65
N TYR A 177 -7.79 13.55 -6.90
CA TYR A 177 -6.83 13.34 -5.81
C TYR A 177 -6.64 14.63 -5.02
N VAL A 178 -6.20 14.51 -3.76
CA VAL A 178 -5.98 15.69 -2.91
C VAL A 178 -4.85 16.57 -3.45
N LYS A 179 -5.03 17.89 -3.39
CA LYS A 179 -3.96 18.85 -3.65
C LYS A 179 -3.01 18.88 -2.46
N TYR A 180 -2.08 17.95 -2.42
CA TYR A 180 -1.18 17.71 -1.30
C TYR A 180 -0.20 18.88 -1.06
N ASP A 181 0.16 19.65 -2.10
CA ASP A 181 1.05 20.79 -1.98
C ASP A 181 0.57 21.81 -0.93
N ASN A 182 -0.75 22.04 -0.86
CA ASN A 182 -1.34 22.95 0.12
C ASN A 182 -1.30 22.44 1.56
N MET A 183 -1.08 21.14 1.75
CA MET A 183 -0.99 20.51 3.07
C MET A 183 0.44 20.49 3.57
N MET A 184 1.42 20.36 2.67
CA MET A 184 2.83 20.26 3.02
C MET A 184 3.47 21.60 3.40
N ASN A 185 2.92 22.71 2.91
CA ASN A 185 3.48 24.05 3.13
C ASN A 185 2.85 24.78 4.32
N ARG A 186 2.30 24.03 5.30
CA ARG A 186 1.76 24.65 6.51
C ARG A 186 2.84 24.78 7.57
N GLU A 187 3.08 26.02 8.00
CA GLU A 187 3.87 26.28 9.20
C GLU A 187 3.07 25.88 10.44
N SER A 188 3.75 25.41 11.46
CA SER A 188 3.14 25.05 12.73
C SER A 188 3.78 25.88 13.85
N ASP A 189 2.96 26.60 14.60
CA ASP A 189 3.39 27.37 15.78
C ASP A 189 3.65 26.48 17.00
N ILE A 190 3.24 25.21 16.93
CA ILE A 190 3.37 24.25 18.02
C ILE A 190 4.17 23.05 17.53
N THR A 191 5.30 22.81 18.17
CA THR A 191 6.18 21.68 17.87
C THR A 191 6.56 20.92 19.13
N ALA A 192 6.83 19.64 19.00
CA ALA A 192 7.41 18.83 20.06
C ALA A 192 8.47 17.88 19.49
N THR A 193 9.64 17.91 20.10
CA THR A 193 10.72 16.96 19.79
C THR A 193 10.80 15.94 20.93
N VAL A 194 10.70 14.65 20.56
CA VAL A 194 10.67 13.52 21.50
C VAL A 194 11.58 12.40 21.04
N LYS A 195 12.03 11.57 21.97
CA LYS A 195 12.70 10.31 21.60
C LYS A 195 11.70 9.34 21.03
N ARG A 196 11.93 8.92 19.79
CA ARG A 196 11.01 8.05 19.03
C ARG A 196 10.64 6.77 19.80
N ALA A 197 11.60 6.10 20.41
CA ALA A 197 11.35 4.84 21.11
C ALA A 197 10.40 5.04 22.31
N GLU A 198 10.60 6.09 23.12
CA GLU A 198 9.74 6.41 24.27
C GLU A 198 8.33 6.79 23.82
N PHE A 199 8.23 7.60 22.77
CA PHE A 199 6.94 7.97 22.19
C PHE A 199 6.17 6.75 21.67
N MET A 200 6.82 5.85 20.92
CA MET A 200 6.19 4.65 20.39
C MET A 200 5.65 3.76 21.51
N GLN A 201 6.44 3.51 22.56
CA GLN A 201 5.99 2.72 23.71
C GLN A 201 4.79 3.36 24.41
N MET A 202 4.79 4.68 24.57
CA MET A 202 3.68 5.42 25.16
C MET A 202 2.40 5.28 24.33
N ILE A 203 2.50 5.40 22.99
CA ILE A 203 1.34 5.25 22.10
C ILE A 203 0.84 3.81 22.03
N GLU A 204 1.72 2.80 22.08
CA GLU A 204 1.32 1.38 22.16
C GLU A 204 0.53 1.09 23.44
N ARG A 205 0.95 1.62 24.58
CA ARG A 205 0.15 1.56 25.83
C ARG A 205 -1.19 2.28 25.69
N GLY A 206 -1.21 3.43 25.01
CA GLY A 206 -2.42 4.18 24.68
C GLY A 206 -3.37 3.38 23.77
N LYS A 207 -2.84 2.68 22.77
CA LYS A 207 -3.60 1.79 21.89
C LYS A 207 -4.32 0.71 22.69
N PHE A 208 -3.64 0.06 23.63
CA PHE A 208 -4.25 -0.97 24.48
C PHE A 208 -5.51 -0.46 25.17
N VAL A 209 -5.47 0.75 25.75
CA VAL A 209 -6.65 1.38 26.39
C VAL A 209 -7.72 1.72 25.35
N SER A 210 -7.32 2.23 24.19
CA SER A 210 -8.22 2.61 23.11
C SER A 210 -9.06 1.44 22.59
N GLU A 211 -8.51 0.22 22.56
CA GLU A 211 -9.15 -0.98 21.98
C GLU A 211 -10.02 -1.79 22.97
N GLN A 212 -10.02 -1.47 24.26
CA GLN A 212 -10.79 -2.19 25.30
C GLN A 212 -12.28 -1.87 25.30
N GLY A 213 -12.93 -1.91 24.12
CA GLY A 213 -14.37 -1.64 24.00
C GLY A 213 -14.91 -1.91 22.61
N LYS A 214 -16.23 -1.77 22.44
CA LYS A 214 -16.87 -1.91 21.13
C LYS A 214 -16.51 -0.75 20.17
N THR A 215 -16.15 0.39 20.73
CA THR A 215 -15.82 1.62 20.00
C THR A 215 -14.40 2.03 20.37
N LYS A 216 -13.55 2.26 19.37
CA LYS A 216 -12.20 2.80 19.61
C LYS A 216 -12.32 4.22 20.17
N VAL A 217 -11.64 4.47 21.29
CA VAL A 217 -11.55 5.81 21.89
C VAL A 217 -10.22 6.47 21.53
N PRO A 218 -10.19 7.80 21.32
CA PRO A 218 -8.94 8.48 21.04
C PRO A 218 -8.01 8.48 22.26
N VAL A 219 -6.71 8.47 22.02
CA VAL A 219 -5.72 8.90 23.00
C VAL A 219 -5.58 10.42 22.93
N THR A 220 -5.46 11.07 24.07
CA THR A 220 -5.28 12.52 24.14
C THR A 220 -3.83 12.81 24.45
N LEU A 221 -3.17 13.55 23.57
CA LEU A 221 -1.83 14.10 23.77
C LEU A 221 -1.96 15.53 24.29
N GLU A 222 -1.21 15.85 25.33
CA GLU A 222 -1.12 17.18 25.90
C GLU A 222 0.35 17.59 25.99
N LEU A 223 0.70 18.66 25.29
CA LEU A 223 2.04 19.23 25.22
C LEU A 223 2.05 20.45 26.12
N LYS A 224 2.86 20.41 27.19
CA LYS A 224 2.98 21.51 28.14
C LYS A 224 4.19 21.31 29.06
N ASP A 225 4.87 22.42 29.40
CA ASP A 225 5.93 22.44 30.42
C ASP A 225 7.04 21.39 30.16
N ASP A 226 7.51 21.27 28.91
CA ASP A 226 8.53 20.30 28.43
C ASP A 226 8.18 18.83 28.69
N VAL A 227 6.91 18.55 28.87
CA VAL A 227 6.39 17.18 29.02
C VAL A 227 5.28 16.89 28.01
N LEU A 228 5.39 15.76 27.33
CA LEU A 228 4.32 15.20 26.54
C LEU A 228 3.56 14.17 27.35
N LYS A 229 2.29 14.46 27.65
CA LYS A 229 1.39 13.57 28.37
C LYS A 229 0.48 12.83 27.39
N CYS A 230 0.29 11.54 27.61
CA CYS A 230 -0.69 10.71 26.92
C CYS A 230 -1.76 10.25 27.89
N ASN A 231 -3.00 10.62 27.62
CA ASN A 231 -4.15 10.22 28.43
C ASN A 231 -5.13 9.41 27.59
N GLY A 232 -5.58 8.30 28.15
CA GLY A 232 -6.61 7.44 27.54
C GLY A 232 -7.58 6.99 28.62
N ARG A 233 -8.87 6.90 28.29
CA ARG A 233 -9.89 6.38 29.20
C ARG A 233 -11.00 5.68 28.44
N ASN A 234 -11.35 4.51 28.91
CA ASN A 234 -12.56 3.81 28.51
C ASN A 234 -13.35 3.33 29.75
N ILE A 235 -14.38 2.51 29.55
CA ILE A 235 -15.24 2.02 30.65
C ILE A 235 -14.48 1.13 31.64
N ARG A 236 -13.39 0.48 31.23
CA ARG A 236 -12.68 -0.56 31.98
C ARG A 236 -11.32 -0.13 32.50
N CYS A 237 -10.67 0.81 31.84
CA CYS A 237 -9.31 1.21 32.19
C CYS A 237 -9.03 2.68 31.87
N GLN A 238 -8.01 3.20 32.54
CA GLN A 238 -7.49 4.55 32.35
C GLN A 238 -5.98 4.47 32.19
N LEU A 239 -5.43 5.22 31.26
CA LEU A 239 -4.01 5.47 31.09
C LEU A 239 -3.69 6.92 31.43
N LYS A 240 -2.59 7.10 32.15
CA LYS A 240 -1.85 8.35 32.25
C LYS A 240 -0.38 8.01 32.11
N ASP A 241 0.26 8.61 31.14
CA ASP A 241 1.66 8.34 30.81
C ASP A 241 2.31 9.66 30.39
N GLU A 242 3.60 9.82 30.61
CA GLU A 242 4.32 11.04 30.25
C GLU A 242 5.77 10.73 29.87
N ILE A 243 6.31 11.53 28.96
CA ILE A 243 7.71 11.51 28.54
C ILE A 243 8.23 12.93 28.42
N ASP A 244 9.55 13.08 28.58
CA ASP A 244 10.23 14.36 28.35
C ASP A 244 10.13 14.75 26.87
N ALA A 245 9.94 16.03 26.61
CA ALA A 245 9.84 16.58 25.26
C ALA A 245 10.37 18.02 25.23
N ASP A 246 11.02 18.39 24.14
CA ASP A 246 11.31 19.80 23.83
C ASP A 246 10.11 20.39 23.11
N ILE A 247 9.39 21.31 23.75
CA ILE A 247 8.07 21.79 23.31
C ILE A 247 8.10 23.28 23.04
N ALA A 248 7.68 23.68 21.83
CA ALA A 248 7.29 25.05 21.52
C ALA A 248 5.76 25.12 21.42
N GLY A 249 5.15 25.93 22.28
CA GLY A 249 3.71 26.11 22.37
C GLY A 249 3.01 25.07 23.27
N ASN A 250 1.69 25.21 23.43
CA ASN A 250 0.87 24.32 24.24
C ASN A 250 -0.35 23.85 23.46
N ILE A 251 -0.64 22.56 23.50
CA ILE A 251 -1.83 21.99 22.84
C ILE A 251 -2.33 20.76 23.58
N LYS A 252 -3.64 20.54 23.46
CA LYS A 252 -4.29 19.27 23.84
C LYS A 252 -5.10 18.77 22.67
N ILE A 253 -4.77 17.59 22.16
CA ILE A 253 -5.37 17.06 20.93
C ILE A 253 -5.57 15.54 21.03
N GLY A 254 -6.68 15.05 20.46
CA GLY A 254 -7.02 13.63 20.41
C GLY A 254 -6.59 12.97 19.10
N PHE A 255 -5.98 11.79 19.18
CA PHE A 255 -5.58 10.99 18.05
C PHE A 255 -6.09 9.57 18.11
N ASN A 256 -6.27 8.96 16.94
CA ASN A 256 -6.34 7.52 16.85
C ASN A 256 -4.93 6.93 16.99
N ALA A 257 -4.72 6.10 18.03
CA ALA A 257 -3.42 5.52 18.31
C ALA A 257 -2.86 4.67 17.14
N ASP A 258 -3.72 3.93 16.42
CA ASP A 258 -3.29 3.17 15.24
C ASP A 258 -2.70 4.06 14.15
N PHE A 259 -3.25 5.26 13.97
CA PHE A 259 -2.73 6.19 12.98
C PHE A 259 -1.35 6.70 13.37
N LEU A 260 -1.14 7.04 14.63
CA LEU A 260 0.17 7.44 15.13
C LEU A 260 1.19 6.31 14.97
N ILE A 261 0.86 5.09 15.39
CA ILE A 261 1.75 3.92 15.26
C ILE A 261 2.13 3.73 13.78
N THR A 262 1.15 3.71 12.88
CA THR A 262 1.43 3.54 11.44
C THR A 262 2.37 4.63 10.92
N ASN A 263 2.15 5.89 11.31
CA ASN A 263 2.99 7.00 10.86
C ASN A 263 4.45 6.80 11.28
N PHE A 264 4.68 6.42 12.52
CA PHE A 264 6.03 6.27 13.06
C PHE A 264 6.71 4.93 12.71
N THR A 265 5.96 3.90 12.29
CA THR A 265 6.54 2.62 11.84
C THR A 265 6.84 2.59 10.35
N SER A 266 6.07 3.29 9.53
CA SER A 266 6.26 3.28 8.06
C SER A 266 7.47 4.10 7.60
N PHE A 267 7.92 5.09 8.39
CA PHE A 267 9.03 5.98 8.06
C PHE A 267 10.20 5.80 9.03
N VAL A 268 10.69 4.58 9.14
CA VAL A 268 11.93 4.26 9.86
C VAL A 268 13.08 4.29 8.86
N GLU A 269 14.15 4.98 9.22
CA GLU A 269 15.45 4.84 8.58
C GLU A 269 16.20 3.63 9.18
#